data_85182ccb28a9b986c321b7c218456667
#
_entry.id   85182ccb28a9b986c321b7c218456667
#
_cell.length_a   1.000
_cell.length_b   1.000
_cell.length_c   1.000
_cell.angle_alpha   90.00
_cell.angle_beta   90.00
_cell.angle_gamma   90.00
#
_symmetry.space_group_name_H-M   'P 1'
#
loop_
_entity.id
_entity.type
_entity.pdbx_description
1 polymer ?
#
loop_
_entity_poly.entity_id
_entity_poly.type
_entity_poly.pdbx_seq_one_letter_code
_entity_poly.pdbx_strand_id
1 'polypeptide(L)'
;GKGWSPGSVEESRRTRNPAGVKFASCDEFMAKLPAGKPFWSWFSSRHPHRPWTDARENKVGLRPEDAVVPPHLPDHPTVRDDILNYACEVMDFDREAGEMVRLLEARGLLDDTLIVMTSDNGWQMPRGLANCYDSGTRIPMALRWKAKVLAGQSIDAFVSLADLAATFLEASGVPVPEDMESLSLLPLARGETQAGRDAVFVERERHANVRQGDLSYTVRGIRNREFRYLRQLNPDRGP
;
A
#
# COMPACT_ATOMS: atom_id res chain seq x y z
N GLY A 1 7.67 -1.46 11.43
CA GLY A 1 7.32 -0.88 10.14
C GLY A 1 8.39 0.06 9.60
N LYS A 2 8.34 0.33 8.33
CA LYS A 2 9.27 1.25 7.63
C LYS A 2 8.74 2.69 7.64
N GLY A 3 8.37 3.23 8.82
CA GLY A 3 7.71 4.53 8.89
C GLY A 3 8.57 5.68 8.34
N TRP A 4 9.87 5.70 8.69
CA TRP A 4 10.84 6.65 8.17
C TRP A 4 12.24 6.02 8.18
N SER A 5 12.69 5.59 7.02
CA SER A 5 13.98 4.91 6.84
C SER A 5 14.46 5.17 5.39
N PRO A 6 15.74 5.34 5.15
CA PRO A 6 16.87 5.21 6.08
C PRO A 6 17.23 6.46 6.93
N GLY A 7 16.37 7.48 6.97
CA GLY A 7 16.64 8.72 7.65
C GLY A 7 16.94 8.58 9.14
N SER A 8 17.75 9.48 9.67
CA SER A 8 17.99 9.66 11.11
C SER A 8 17.56 11.04 11.58
N VAL A 9 17.08 11.13 12.82
CA VAL A 9 16.66 12.41 13.41
C VAL A 9 17.82 13.39 13.48
N GLU A 10 18.99 12.90 13.90
CA GLU A 10 20.20 13.69 14.06
C GLU A 10 20.71 14.27 12.74
N GLU A 11 20.90 13.43 11.71
CA GLU A 11 21.37 13.84 10.39
C GLU A 11 20.38 14.79 9.67
N SER A 12 19.09 14.59 9.87
CA SER A 12 18.05 15.42 9.27
C SER A 12 17.80 16.75 10.01
N ARG A 13 18.52 17.02 11.11
CA ARG A 13 18.32 18.19 11.98
C ARG A 13 16.90 18.34 12.49
N ARG A 14 16.16 17.24 12.64
CA ARG A 14 14.81 17.21 13.18
C ARG A 14 14.84 17.00 14.69
N THR A 15 13.84 17.49 15.37
CA THR A 15 13.69 17.32 16.83
C THR A 15 12.98 16.03 17.21
N ARG A 16 12.33 15.38 16.23
CA ARG A 16 11.58 14.12 16.42
C ARG A 16 11.53 13.31 15.13
N ASN A 17 11.30 12.01 15.27
CA ASN A 17 11.05 11.13 14.12
C ASN A 17 9.73 11.54 13.43
N PRO A 18 9.73 11.84 12.10
CA PRO A 18 8.52 12.18 11.36
C PRO A 18 7.43 11.10 11.40
N ALA A 19 7.82 9.84 11.51
CA ALA A 19 6.88 8.73 11.64
C ALA A 19 6.30 8.58 13.07
N GLY A 20 6.70 9.44 14.01
CA GLY A 20 6.23 9.39 15.39
C GLY A 20 6.95 8.37 16.26
N VAL A 21 6.34 8.04 17.39
CA VAL A 21 6.85 7.05 18.35
C VAL A 21 6.52 5.65 17.86
N LYS A 22 7.49 4.74 17.95
CA LYS A 22 7.28 3.33 17.62
C LYS A 22 6.73 2.58 18.84
N PHE A 23 5.68 1.80 18.61
CA PHE A 23 5.07 0.89 19.58
C PHE A 23 5.35 -0.56 19.17
N ALA A 24 5.42 -1.45 20.13
CA ALA A 24 5.66 -2.87 19.87
C ALA A 24 4.41 -3.57 19.29
N SER A 25 3.22 -3.09 19.65
CA SER A 25 1.95 -3.62 19.17
C SER A 25 0.88 -2.54 19.05
N CYS A 26 -0.21 -2.87 18.36
CA CYS A 26 -1.38 -2.02 18.28
C CYS A 26 -2.06 -1.87 19.67
N ASP A 27 -2.07 -2.93 20.47
CA ASP A 27 -2.59 -2.88 21.84
C ASP A 27 -1.83 -1.89 22.72
N GLU A 28 -0.50 -1.91 22.65
CA GLU A 28 0.34 -0.95 23.37
C GLU A 28 0.05 0.49 22.94
N PHE A 29 -0.06 0.73 21.65
CA PHE A 29 -0.44 2.03 21.11
C PHE A 29 -1.79 2.47 21.65
N MET A 30 -2.80 1.62 21.54
CA MET A 30 -4.16 1.91 22.00
C MET A 30 -4.24 2.12 23.51
N ALA A 31 -3.47 1.40 24.31
CA ALA A 31 -3.43 1.57 25.76
C ALA A 31 -2.83 2.91 26.20
N LYS A 32 -1.94 3.49 25.37
CA LYS A 32 -1.28 4.78 25.64
C LYS A 32 -1.99 5.97 25.00
N LEU A 33 -3.08 5.75 24.26
CA LEU A 33 -3.87 6.84 23.67
C LEU A 33 -4.52 7.69 24.77
N PRO A 34 -4.28 9.01 24.78
CA PRO A 34 -5.00 9.90 25.68
C PRO A 34 -6.50 9.93 25.34
N ALA A 35 -7.35 9.84 26.36
CA ALA A 35 -8.80 9.88 26.17
C ALA A 35 -9.22 11.20 25.46
N GLY A 36 -10.12 11.09 24.48
CA GLY A 36 -10.70 12.23 23.77
C GLY A 36 -9.72 13.01 22.87
N LYS A 37 -8.54 12.49 22.62
CA LYS A 37 -7.60 13.09 21.66
C LYS A 37 -7.62 12.36 20.33
N PRO A 38 -7.57 13.08 19.19
CA PRO A 38 -7.38 12.47 17.89
C PRO A 38 -6.03 11.77 17.83
N PHE A 39 -5.94 10.73 17.01
CA PHE A 39 -4.71 9.97 16.83
C PHE A 39 -4.43 9.74 15.35
N TRP A 40 -3.17 9.47 15.08
CA TRP A 40 -2.65 8.95 13.82
C TRP A 40 -1.86 7.69 14.13
N SER A 41 -2.14 6.61 13.42
CA SER A 41 -1.41 5.36 13.55
C SER A 41 -1.04 4.83 12.17
N TRP A 42 0.22 4.47 12.01
CA TRP A 42 0.73 3.74 10.87
C TRP A 42 1.08 2.32 11.31
N PHE A 43 0.28 1.37 10.90
CA PHE A 43 0.58 -0.04 11.07
C PHE A 43 1.24 -0.56 9.79
N SER A 44 2.29 -1.36 9.94
CA SER A 44 3.00 -1.97 8.82
C SER A 44 3.22 -3.44 9.14
N SER A 45 2.48 -4.30 8.46
CA SER A 45 2.70 -5.74 8.48
C SER A 45 4.00 -6.11 7.80
N ARG A 46 4.51 -7.30 8.08
CA ARG A 46 5.55 -7.96 7.30
C ARG A 46 4.96 -8.76 6.13
N HIS A 47 3.69 -9.12 6.24
CA HIS A 47 2.97 -9.85 5.21
C HIS A 47 2.50 -8.90 4.09
N PRO A 48 2.54 -9.34 2.85
CA PRO A 48 2.97 -10.64 2.30
C PRO A 48 4.43 -10.62 1.76
N HIS A 49 5.39 -10.01 2.47
CA HIS A 49 6.80 -9.98 2.04
C HIS A 49 7.46 -11.37 2.17
N ARG A 50 8.31 -11.74 1.19
CA ARG A 50 9.11 -12.98 1.28
C ARG A 50 10.07 -12.97 2.49
N PRO A 51 10.48 -14.15 3.05
CA PRO A 51 10.12 -15.50 2.60
C PRO A 51 8.68 -15.86 2.95
N TRP A 52 8.04 -16.64 2.09
CA TRP A 52 6.66 -17.09 2.30
C TRP A 52 6.66 -18.46 2.97
N THR A 53 5.68 -18.66 3.85
CA THR A 53 5.45 -19.97 4.48
C THR A 53 4.78 -20.91 3.48
N ASP A 54 5.12 -22.21 3.53
CA ASP A 54 4.47 -23.19 2.66
C ASP A 54 2.98 -23.31 2.98
N ALA A 55 2.13 -23.05 1.98
CA ALA A 55 0.68 -23.11 2.10
C ALA A 55 0.17 -24.48 2.56
N ARG A 56 0.90 -25.56 2.19
CA ARG A 56 0.57 -26.93 2.59
C ARG A 56 0.82 -27.17 4.07
N GLU A 57 1.82 -26.53 4.65
CA GLU A 57 2.10 -26.59 6.09
C GLU A 57 1.07 -25.79 6.90
N ASN A 58 0.60 -24.66 6.37
CA ASN A 58 -0.38 -23.81 7.02
C ASN A 58 -1.81 -24.37 7.04
N LYS A 59 -2.11 -25.44 6.29
CA LYS A 59 -3.43 -26.12 6.27
C LYS A 59 -4.62 -25.18 6.05
N VAL A 60 -4.45 -24.12 5.25
CA VAL A 60 -5.50 -23.12 5.01
C VAL A 60 -6.55 -23.53 3.97
N GLY A 61 -6.50 -24.77 3.49
CA GLY A 61 -7.51 -25.32 2.58
C GLY A 61 -7.40 -24.86 1.13
N LEU A 62 -6.34 -24.13 0.77
CA LEU A 62 -6.07 -23.72 -0.62
C LEU A 62 -5.65 -24.92 -1.47
N ARG A 63 -6.10 -24.99 -2.72
CA ARG A 63 -5.84 -26.08 -3.67
C ARG A 63 -5.08 -25.53 -4.88
N PRO A 64 -4.29 -26.35 -5.59
CA PRO A 64 -3.55 -25.89 -6.78
C PRO A 64 -4.41 -25.20 -7.85
N GLU A 65 -5.66 -25.61 -8.00
CA GLU A 65 -6.63 -25.00 -8.91
C GLU A 65 -7.11 -23.60 -8.47
N ASP A 66 -6.93 -23.23 -7.21
CA ASP A 66 -7.29 -21.89 -6.69
C ASP A 66 -6.23 -20.85 -7.12
N ALA A 67 -5.02 -21.28 -7.56
CA ALA A 67 -4.01 -20.39 -8.06
C ALA A 67 -4.34 -19.85 -9.45
N VAL A 68 -4.62 -18.55 -9.55
CA VAL A 68 -4.79 -17.86 -10.83
C VAL A 68 -3.43 -17.43 -11.37
N VAL A 69 -2.90 -18.19 -12.34
CA VAL A 69 -1.59 -17.91 -12.94
C VAL A 69 -1.70 -16.82 -13.99
N PRO A 70 -1.00 -15.68 -13.84
CA PRO A 70 -1.02 -14.62 -14.85
C PRO A 70 -0.43 -15.08 -16.18
N PRO A 71 -0.89 -14.55 -17.33
CA PRO A 71 -0.45 -15.00 -18.67
C PRO A 71 1.05 -14.87 -18.95
N HIS A 72 1.75 -14.06 -18.18
CA HIS A 72 3.21 -13.84 -18.32
C HIS A 72 4.05 -14.81 -17.48
N LEU A 73 3.43 -15.69 -16.71
CA LEU A 73 4.09 -16.73 -15.95
C LEU A 73 3.75 -18.11 -16.57
N PRO A 74 4.66 -19.09 -16.51
CA PRO A 74 4.34 -20.44 -16.93
C PRO A 74 3.33 -21.08 -15.96
N ASP A 75 2.32 -21.75 -16.50
CA ASP A 75 1.44 -22.59 -15.70
C ASP A 75 2.13 -23.88 -15.32
N HIS A 76 2.76 -23.88 -14.16
CA HIS A 76 3.58 -25.00 -13.65
C HIS A 76 3.25 -25.21 -12.16
N PRO A 77 3.26 -26.43 -11.64
CA PRO A 77 2.97 -26.71 -10.23
C PRO A 77 3.75 -25.83 -9.25
N THR A 78 5.05 -25.65 -9.47
CA THR A 78 5.89 -24.78 -8.62
C THR A 78 5.42 -23.31 -8.60
N VAL A 79 4.96 -22.78 -9.76
CA VAL A 79 4.44 -21.42 -9.84
C VAL A 79 3.09 -21.31 -9.12
N ARG A 80 2.25 -22.33 -9.27
CA ARG A 80 0.98 -22.40 -8.53
C ARG A 80 1.21 -22.46 -7.03
N ASP A 81 2.12 -23.32 -6.57
CA ASP A 81 2.50 -23.40 -5.15
C ASP A 81 3.00 -22.04 -4.61
N ASP A 82 3.85 -21.35 -5.37
CA ASP A 82 4.39 -20.05 -4.97
C ASP A 82 3.29 -18.95 -4.88
N ILE A 83 2.31 -19.00 -5.80
CA ILE A 83 1.12 -18.13 -5.74
C ILE A 83 0.26 -18.42 -4.51
N LEU A 84 0.09 -19.70 -4.16
CA LEU A 84 -0.69 -20.08 -2.98
C LEU A 84 0.05 -19.70 -1.69
N ASN A 85 1.37 -19.84 -1.64
CA ASN A 85 2.17 -19.37 -0.51
C ASN A 85 1.99 -17.86 -0.30
N TYR A 86 2.02 -17.08 -1.39
CA TYR A 86 1.70 -15.66 -1.32
C TYR A 86 0.26 -15.40 -0.81
N ALA A 87 -0.72 -16.18 -1.25
CA ALA A 87 -2.10 -16.03 -0.80
C ALA A 87 -2.25 -16.28 0.71
N CYS A 88 -1.51 -17.24 1.28
CA CYS A 88 -1.47 -17.46 2.73
C CYS A 88 -0.95 -16.25 3.49
N GLU A 89 0.10 -15.63 3.00
CA GLU A 89 0.64 -14.40 3.60
C GLU A 89 -0.38 -13.23 3.53
N VAL A 90 -1.15 -13.15 2.43
CA VAL A 90 -2.24 -12.16 2.33
C VAL A 90 -3.33 -12.44 3.37
N MET A 91 -3.68 -13.71 3.62
CA MET A 91 -4.63 -14.09 4.67
C MET A 91 -4.12 -13.70 6.07
N ASP A 92 -2.82 -13.82 6.31
CA ASP A 92 -2.22 -13.37 7.57
C ASP A 92 -2.29 -11.86 7.74
N PHE A 93 -2.05 -11.09 6.66
CA PHE A 93 -2.25 -9.65 6.66
C PHE A 93 -3.71 -9.27 6.95
N ASP A 94 -4.66 -9.97 6.31
CA ASP A 94 -6.10 -9.73 6.53
C ASP A 94 -6.50 -9.99 8.00
N ARG A 95 -5.97 -11.05 8.59
CA ARG A 95 -6.18 -11.36 10.02
C ARG A 95 -5.65 -10.24 10.92
N GLU A 96 -4.43 -9.74 10.67
CA GLU A 96 -3.85 -8.62 11.43
C GLU A 96 -4.68 -7.34 11.28
N ALA A 97 -5.14 -7.03 10.06
CA ALA A 97 -6.01 -5.88 9.81
C ALA A 97 -7.36 -6.04 10.56
N GLY A 98 -7.93 -7.24 10.54
CA GLY A 98 -9.14 -7.55 11.28
C GLY A 98 -8.98 -7.41 12.79
N GLU A 99 -7.82 -7.75 13.36
CA GLU A 99 -7.52 -7.54 14.77
C GLU A 99 -7.51 -6.04 15.13
N MET A 100 -6.92 -5.21 14.30
CA MET A 100 -6.93 -3.75 14.52
C MET A 100 -8.35 -3.16 14.46
N VAL A 101 -9.18 -3.62 13.51
CA VAL A 101 -10.59 -3.20 13.42
C VAL A 101 -11.33 -3.57 14.72
N ARG A 102 -11.16 -4.80 15.23
CA ARG A 102 -11.76 -5.24 16.50
C ARG A 102 -11.29 -4.41 17.69
N LEU A 103 -10.02 -4.01 17.73
CA LEU A 103 -9.49 -3.16 18.79
C LEU A 103 -10.13 -1.75 18.80
N LEU A 104 -10.35 -1.18 17.62
CA LEU A 104 -11.06 0.11 17.48
C LEU A 104 -12.53 -0.02 17.88
N GLU A 105 -13.19 -1.11 17.48
CA GLU A 105 -14.58 -1.40 17.80
C GLU A 105 -14.78 -1.55 19.33
N ALA A 106 -13.94 -2.34 19.97
CA ALA A 106 -13.98 -2.58 21.42
C ALA A 106 -13.80 -1.30 22.25
N ARG A 107 -13.22 -0.25 21.66
CA ARG A 107 -13.03 1.07 22.28
C ARG A 107 -14.06 2.12 21.85
N GLY A 108 -15.02 1.75 21.01
CA GLY A 108 -16.01 2.68 20.46
C GLY A 108 -15.44 3.73 19.51
N LEU A 109 -14.25 3.48 18.94
CA LEU A 109 -13.55 4.42 18.07
C LEU A 109 -13.75 4.11 16.57
N LEU A 110 -14.30 2.93 16.25
CA LEU A 110 -14.33 2.41 14.88
C LEU A 110 -15.11 3.30 13.90
N ASP A 111 -16.21 3.89 14.32
CA ASP A 111 -17.10 4.65 13.44
C ASP A 111 -16.57 6.05 13.12
N ASP A 112 -15.77 6.62 14.01
CA ASP A 112 -15.13 7.94 13.81
C ASP A 112 -13.64 7.84 13.43
N THR A 113 -13.18 6.67 13.02
CA THR A 113 -11.81 6.48 12.53
C THR A 113 -11.82 6.26 11.03
N LEU A 114 -11.05 7.08 10.30
CA LEU A 114 -10.68 6.81 8.93
C LEU A 114 -9.65 5.67 8.90
N ILE A 115 -10.03 4.55 8.33
CA ILE A 115 -9.14 3.39 8.13
C ILE A 115 -8.83 3.30 6.64
N VAL A 116 -7.55 3.23 6.30
CA VAL A 116 -7.08 2.92 4.95
C VAL A 116 -6.23 1.68 5.00
N MET A 117 -6.58 0.68 4.20
CA MET A 117 -5.81 -0.53 3.99
C MET A 117 -5.27 -0.53 2.56
N THR A 118 -3.97 -0.65 2.41
CA THR A 118 -3.29 -0.66 1.10
C THR A 118 -1.94 -1.35 1.17
N SER A 119 -1.23 -1.42 0.05
CA SER A 119 0.13 -1.90 -0.06
C SER A 119 1.03 -0.81 -0.66
N ASP A 120 2.33 -0.86 -0.43
CA ASP A 120 3.32 0.05 -1.00
C ASP A 120 3.70 -0.31 -2.45
N ASN A 121 3.55 -1.58 -2.82
CA ASN A 121 3.83 -2.11 -4.16
C ASN A 121 3.07 -3.42 -4.41
N GLY A 122 3.12 -3.90 -5.64
CA GLY A 122 2.59 -5.21 -5.99
C GLY A 122 3.47 -6.37 -5.50
N TRP A 123 3.05 -7.58 -5.78
CA TRP A 123 3.61 -8.82 -5.26
C TRP A 123 5.07 -9.10 -5.70
N GLN A 124 5.79 -9.94 -4.95
CA GLN A 124 7.18 -10.32 -5.21
C GLN A 124 7.28 -11.48 -6.22
N MET A 125 6.67 -11.29 -7.38
CA MET A 125 6.73 -12.19 -8.54
C MET A 125 7.31 -11.44 -9.74
N PRO A 126 7.76 -12.14 -10.81
CA PRO A 126 8.23 -11.50 -12.02
C PRO A 126 7.25 -10.44 -12.55
N ARG A 127 7.78 -9.30 -13.00
CA ARG A 127 7.04 -8.09 -13.40
C ARG A 127 6.22 -7.40 -12.29
N GLY A 128 6.30 -7.87 -11.05
CA GLY A 128 5.67 -7.28 -9.87
C GLY A 128 6.56 -6.23 -9.20
N LEU A 129 6.96 -6.50 -7.95
CA LEU A 129 7.81 -5.61 -7.14
C LEU A 129 8.95 -4.98 -7.95
N ALA A 130 9.16 -3.68 -7.76
CA ALA A 130 10.17 -2.88 -8.44
C ALA A 130 9.99 -2.74 -9.95
N ASN A 131 8.80 -2.98 -10.48
CA ASN A 131 8.47 -2.77 -11.88
C ASN A 131 7.25 -1.87 -12.06
N CYS A 132 7.23 -1.12 -13.17
CA CYS A 132 6.13 -0.22 -13.51
C CYS A 132 5.01 -0.90 -14.32
N TYR A 133 4.92 -2.24 -14.29
CA TYR A 133 3.78 -2.98 -14.83
C TYR A 133 2.61 -3.00 -13.84
N ASP A 134 1.40 -3.35 -14.32
CA ASP A 134 0.21 -3.42 -13.47
C ASP A 134 0.40 -4.33 -12.24
N SER A 135 1.09 -5.46 -12.41
CA SER A 135 1.41 -6.36 -11.30
C SER A 135 2.33 -5.76 -10.23
N GLY A 136 3.03 -4.68 -10.55
CA GLY A 136 3.87 -3.93 -9.60
C GLY A 136 3.23 -2.66 -9.04
N THR A 137 2.27 -2.08 -9.76
CA THR A 137 1.74 -0.74 -9.45
C THR A 137 0.25 -0.69 -9.16
N ARG A 138 -0.55 -1.66 -9.65
CA ARG A 138 -1.96 -1.79 -9.31
C ARG A 138 -2.11 -2.52 -7.99
N ILE A 139 -2.08 -1.78 -6.91
CA ILE A 139 -2.18 -2.27 -5.55
C ILE A 139 -3.63 -2.24 -5.04
N PRO A 140 -4.00 -3.09 -4.06
CA PRO A 140 -5.29 -2.99 -3.41
C PRO A 140 -5.39 -1.71 -2.59
N MET A 141 -6.59 -1.12 -2.54
CA MET A 141 -6.89 -0.03 -1.62
C MET A 141 -8.33 -0.15 -1.14
N ALA A 142 -8.52 -0.14 0.17
CA ALA A 142 -9.82 -0.05 0.81
C ALA A 142 -9.82 1.11 1.80
N LEU A 143 -10.93 1.85 1.85
CA LEU A 143 -11.12 2.97 2.73
C LEU A 143 -12.44 2.82 3.48
N ARG A 144 -12.42 3.02 4.80
CA ARG A 144 -13.59 3.00 5.66
C ARG A 144 -13.61 4.21 6.58
N TRP A 145 -14.73 4.91 6.62
CA TRP A 145 -15.04 5.91 7.64
C TRP A 145 -16.56 6.06 7.74
N LYS A 146 -17.20 5.25 8.57
CA LYS A 146 -18.66 5.11 8.62
C LYS A 146 -19.40 6.43 8.76
N ALA A 147 -18.86 7.36 9.54
CA ALA A 147 -19.48 8.67 9.77
C ALA A 147 -19.39 9.63 8.56
N LYS A 148 -18.54 9.37 7.56
CA LYS A 148 -18.15 10.38 6.57
C LYS A 148 -18.15 9.92 5.12
N VAL A 149 -18.17 8.62 4.84
CA VAL A 149 -18.07 8.08 3.48
C VAL A 149 -19.15 7.04 3.22
N LEU A 150 -19.48 6.84 1.96
CA LEU A 150 -20.50 5.86 1.54
C LEU A 150 -19.94 4.43 1.65
N ALA A 151 -20.73 3.54 2.22
CA ALA A 151 -20.38 2.13 2.30
C ALA A 151 -20.71 1.36 1.02
N GLY A 152 -20.02 0.25 0.78
CA GLY A 152 -20.34 -0.73 -0.25
C GLY A 152 -20.12 -0.28 -1.69
N GLN A 153 -19.40 0.84 -1.91
CA GLN A 153 -19.08 1.31 -3.27
C GLN A 153 -17.75 0.74 -3.77
N SER A 154 -17.67 0.57 -5.09
CA SER A 154 -16.43 0.31 -5.82
C SER A 154 -16.14 1.53 -6.69
N ILE A 155 -14.94 2.08 -6.55
CA ILE A 155 -14.51 3.30 -7.23
C ILE A 155 -13.47 2.93 -8.28
N ASP A 156 -13.80 3.19 -9.54
CA ASP A 156 -12.95 2.85 -10.70
C ASP A 156 -12.15 4.06 -11.22
N ALA A 157 -11.88 5.03 -10.36
CA ALA A 157 -11.03 6.16 -10.66
C ALA A 157 -9.55 5.82 -10.44
N PHE A 158 -8.66 6.41 -11.23
CA PHE A 158 -7.23 6.30 -10.96
C PHE A 158 -6.86 7.12 -9.73
N VAL A 159 -6.16 6.49 -8.81
CA VAL A 159 -5.69 7.10 -7.57
C VAL A 159 -4.23 6.73 -7.32
N SER A 160 -3.52 7.58 -6.60
CA SER A 160 -2.12 7.37 -6.23
C SER A 160 -1.98 7.26 -4.71
N LEU A 161 -0.93 6.58 -4.24
CA LEU A 161 -0.59 6.62 -2.81
C LEU A 161 -0.27 8.02 -2.31
N ALA A 162 0.20 8.92 -3.17
CA ALA A 162 0.41 10.32 -2.84
C ALA A 162 -0.90 11.02 -2.39
N ASP A 163 -2.05 10.59 -2.92
CA ASP A 163 -3.36 11.13 -2.58
C ASP A 163 -3.74 10.91 -1.11
N LEU A 164 -3.14 9.92 -0.45
CA LEU A 164 -3.34 9.67 0.96
C LEU A 164 -2.86 10.84 1.82
N ALA A 165 -1.82 11.57 1.41
CA ALA A 165 -1.35 12.74 2.14
C ALA A 165 -2.43 13.84 2.18
N ALA A 166 -2.98 14.22 1.03
CA ALA A 166 -4.08 15.18 0.95
C ALA A 166 -5.34 14.67 1.67
N THR A 167 -5.63 13.36 1.56
CA THR A 167 -6.77 12.73 2.24
C THR A 167 -6.68 12.84 3.76
N PHE A 168 -5.52 12.58 4.32
CA PHE A 168 -5.33 12.64 5.78
C PHE A 168 -5.31 14.07 6.32
N LEU A 169 -4.78 15.02 5.56
CA LEU A 169 -4.87 16.45 5.91
C LEU A 169 -6.33 16.89 5.95
N GLU A 170 -7.11 16.64 4.89
CA GLU A 170 -8.54 16.96 4.85
C GLU A 170 -9.31 16.27 5.98
N ALA A 171 -9.06 14.98 6.22
CA ALA A 171 -9.71 14.23 7.29
C ALA A 171 -9.44 14.82 8.68
N SER A 172 -8.26 15.42 8.87
CA SER A 172 -7.82 16.04 10.10
C SER A 172 -8.24 17.52 10.23
N GLY A 173 -8.93 18.08 9.22
CA GLY A 173 -9.28 19.50 9.17
C GLY A 173 -8.09 20.44 8.96
N VAL A 174 -6.98 19.92 8.46
CA VAL A 174 -5.77 20.69 8.12
C VAL A 174 -5.81 21.06 6.64
N PRO A 175 -5.62 22.33 6.27
CA PRO A 175 -5.57 22.73 4.88
C PRO A 175 -4.51 21.95 4.08
N VAL A 176 -4.87 21.48 2.90
CA VAL A 176 -3.91 20.89 1.96
C VAL A 176 -3.04 22.02 1.40
N PRO A 177 -1.70 21.92 1.46
CA PRO A 177 -0.81 22.94 0.91
C PRO A 177 -1.04 23.15 -0.60
N GLU A 178 -0.94 24.41 -1.07
CA GLU A 178 -1.18 24.76 -2.49
C GLU A 178 -0.16 24.13 -3.45
N ASP A 179 1.04 23.82 -2.98
CA ASP A 179 2.10 23.16 -3.73
C ASP A 179 1.99 21.63 -3.72
N MET A 180 0.97 21.07 -3.08
CA MET A 180 0.69 19.64 -3.08
C MET A 180 -0.19 19.26 -4.27
N GLU A 181 0.38 18.57 -5.26
CA GLU A 181 -0.34 18.14 -6.47
C GLU A 181 -1.33 16.99 -6.25
N SER A 182 -1.22 16.29 -5.12
CA SER A 182 -2.10 15.16 -4.78
C SER A 182 -3.51 15.62 -4.42
N LEU A 183 -4.50 14.80 -4.73
CA LEU A 183 -5.92 15.09 -4.53
C LEU A 183 -6.50 14.18 -3.44
N SER A 184 -7.25 14.75 -2.50
CA SER A 184 -7.94 13.94 -1.48
C SER A 184 -8.87 12.90 -2.10
N LEU A 185 -8.91 11.72 -1.51
CA LEU A 185 -9.82 10.63 -1.88
C LEU A 185 -11.22 10.78 -1.26
N LEU A 186 -11.40 11.68 -0.29
CA LEU A 186 -12.68 11.83 0.42
C LEU A 186 -13.84 12.23 -0.48
N PRO A 187 -13.69 13.13 -1.47
CA PRO A 187 -14.78 13.39 -2.42
C PRO A 187 -15.24 12.14 -3.15
N LEU A 188 -14.31 11.35 -3.70
CA LEU A 188 -14.65 10.06 -4.34
C LEU A 188 -15.35 9.11 -3.38
N ALA A 189 -14.85 9.02 -2.14
CA ALA A 189 -15.42 8.16 -1.11
C ALA A 189 -16.82 8.60 -0.64
N ARG A 190 -17.20 9.86 -0.89
CA ARG A 190 -18.56 10.40 -0.69
C ARG A 190 -19.46 10.21 -1.91
N GLY A 191 -18.95 9.60 -3.00
CA GLY A 191 -19.71 9.42 -4.25
C GLY A 191 -19.68 10.64 -5.18
N GLU A 192 -18.79 11.60 -4.93
CA GLU A 192 -18.62 12.78 -5.78
C GLU A 192 -17.70 12.48 -6.96
N THR A 193 -17.83 13.22 -8.04
CA THR A 193 -16.90 13.17 -9.18
C THR A 193 -15.71 14.09 -8.93
N GLN A 194 -14.53 13.69 -9.41
CA GLN A 194 -13.31 14.47 -9.26
C GLN A 194 -12.53 14.47 -10.59
N ALA A 195 -12.21 15.65 -11.11
CA ALA A 195 -11.38 15.79 -12.31
C ALA A 195 -9.94 15.31 -12.06
N GLY A 196 -9.21 14.99 -13.12
CA GLY A 196 -7.81 14.54 -13.02
C GLY A 196 -7.64 13.07 -12.56
N ARG A 197 -8.72 12.26 -12.64
CA ARG A 197 -8.73 10.85 -12.24
C ARG A 197 -8.78 9.86 -13.42
N ASP A 198 -8.32 10.28 -14.57
CA ASP A 198 -8.33 9.51 -15.82
C ASP A 198 -7.00 8.81 -16.10
N ALA A 199 -5.93 9.17 -15.39
CA ALA A 199 -4.62 8.54 -15.50
C ALA A 199 -3.84 8.60 -14.19
N VAL A 200 -2.82 7.72 -14.07
CA VAL A 200 -1.78 7.78 -13.02
C VAL A 200 -0.41 7.73 -13.65
N PHE A 201 0.54 8.37 -12.97
CA PHE A 201 1.95 8.32 -13.31
C PHE A 201 2.67 7.37 -12.36
N VAL A 202 3.62 6.61 -12.90
CA VAL A 202 4.45 5.67 -12.15
C VAL A 202 5.90 5.87 -12.55
N GLU A 203 6.80 5.66 -11.59
CA GLU A 203 8.21 5.81 -11.88
C GLU A 203 9.07 4.79 -11.12
N ARG A 204 10.25 4.55 -11.64
CA ARG A 204 11.31 3.81 -10.99
C ARG A 204 12.65 4.42 -11.37
N GLU A 205 13.45 4.78 -10.38
CA GLU A 205 14.85 5.15 -10.58
C GLU A 205 15.75 3.93 -10.37
N ARG A 206 15.69 3.37 -9.17
CA ARG A 206 16.53 2.28 -8.72
C ARG A 206 15.80 1.49 -7.64
N HIS A 207 15.98 0.19 -7.64
CA HIS A 207 15.51 -0.67 -6.54
C HIS A 207 16.72 -1.32 -5.88
N ALA A 208 17.04 -0.91 -4.66
CA ALA A 208 18.22 -1.34 -3.90
C ALA A 208 19.54 -1.23 -4.69
N ASN A 209 20.65 -1.72 -4.13
CA ASN A 209 21.97 -1.70 -4.73
C ASN A 209 22.25 -3.04 -5.43
N VAL A 210 21.36 -3.46 -6.34
CA VAL A 210 21.41 -4.79 -6.96
C VAL A 210 22.18 -4.83 -8.29
N ARG A 211 22.54 -3.66 -8.84
CA ARG A 211 23.28 -3.56 -10.10
C ARG A 211 24.73 -3.16 -9.86
N GLN A 212 25.62 -3.74 -10.66
CA GLN A 212 27.02 -3.38 -10.62
C GLN A 212 27.20 -1.86 -10.85
N GLY A 213 28.04 -1.22 -10.03
CA GLY A 213 28.25 0.23 -10.09
C GLY A 213 27.07 1.05 -9.58
N ASP A 214 26.11 0.42 -8.91
CA ASP A 214 24.93 1.06 -8.33
C ASP A 214 24.09 1.85 -9.36
N LEU A 215 24.10 1.36 -10.60
CA LEU A 215 23.46 2.04 -11.74
C LEU A 215 21.94 2.05 -11.62
N SER A 216 21.33 3.20 -11.88
CA SER A 216 19.89 3.34 -12.04
C SER A 216 19.42 2.76 -13.38
N TYR A 217 18.19 2.26 -13.41
CA TYR A 217 17.47 1.88 -14.62
C TYR A 217 16.14 2.63 -14.63
N THR A 218 16.22 3.87 -15.07
CA THR A 218 15.16 4.84 -14.92
C THR A 218 14.00 4.57 -15.86
N VAL A 219 12.81 4.40 -15.32
CA VAL A 219 11.56 4.22 -16.07
C VAL A 219 10.56 5.29 -15.63
N ARG A 220 9.84 5.84 -16.59
CA ARG A 220 8.66 6.68 -16.40
C ARG A 220 7.48 6.03 -17.09
N GLY A 221 6.32 6.06 -16.47
CA GLY A 221 5.12 5.48 -17.03
C GLY A 221 3.88 6.31 -16.78
N ILE A 222 2.93 6.17 -17.71
CA ILE A 222 1.57 6.65 -17.56
C ILE A 222 0.61 5.49 -17.81
N ARG A 223 -0.45 5.41 -17.03
CA ARG A 223 -1.52 4.43 -17.17
C ARG A 223 -2.86 5.14 -17.17
N ASN A 224 -3.64 4.95 -18.24
CA ASN A 224 -5.05 5.33 -18.32
C ASN A 224 -5.92 4.08 -18.53
N ARG A 225 -7.22 4.22 -18.80
CA ARG A 225 -8.15 3.08 -18.97
C ARG A 225 -7.77 2.16 -20.12
N GLU A 226 -7.24 2.71 -21.21
CA GLU A 226 -6.97 1.97 -22.45
C GLU A 226 -5.51 1.55 -22.58
N PHE A 227 -4.59 2.42 -22.18
CA PHE A 227 -3.17 2.26 -22.45
C PHE A 227 -2.31 2.36 -21.19
N ARG A 228 -1.18 1.66 -21.26
CA ARG A 228 -0.01 1.89 -20.42
C ARG A 228 1.18 2.15 -21.34
N TYR A 229 1.85 3.27 -21.12
CA TYR A 229 3.09 3.61 -21.80
C TYR A 229 4.23 3.67 -20.77
N LEU A 230 5.32 2.98 -21.08
CA LEU A 230 6.55 2.99 -20.27
C LEU A 230 7.70 3.49 -21.12
N ARG A 231 8.41 4.50 -20.63
CA ARG A 231 9.62 5.04 -21.24
C ARG A 231 10.83 4.73 -20.38
N GLN A 232 11.79 4.03 -20.97
CA GLN A 232 13.10 3.83 -20.36
C GLN A 232 14.01 5.00 -20.77
N LEU A 233 14.60 5.67 -19.78
CA LEU A 233 15.43 6.84 -20.00
C LEU A 233 16.91 6.50 -20.24
N ASN A 234 17.32 5.30 -19.83
CA ASN A 234 18.68 4.79 -20.02
C ASN A 234 18.65 3.39 -20.65
N PRO A 235 18.19 3.25 -21.92
CA PRO A 235 18.00 1.95 -22.56
C PRO A 235 19.31 1.15 -22.69
N ASP A 236 20.44 1.82 -22.85
CA ASP A 236 21.77 1.19 -22.99
C ASP A 236 22.25 0.47 -21.72
N ARG A 237 21.61 0.72 -20.58
CA ARG A 237 21.97 0.07 -19.32
C ARG A 237 21.36 -1.33 -19.17
N GLY A 238 20.50 -1.75 -20.09
CA GLY A 238 19.82 -3.04 -20.07
C GLY A 238 18.93 -3.25 -18.82
N PRO A 239 18.07 -4.26 -18.85
CA PRO A 239 17.29 -4.65 -17.66
C PRO A 239 18.17 -5.25 -16.56
#